data_2105fd6a06847084b5716db84bf88f21
#
_entry.id   2105fd6a06847084b5716db84bf88f21
#
_cell.length_a   1.000
_cell.length_b   1.000
_cell.length_c   1.000
_cell.angle_alpha   90.00
_cell.angle_beta   90.00
_cell.angle_gamma   90.00
#
_symmetry.space_group_name_H-M   'P 1'
#
loop_
_entity.id
_entity.type
_entity.pdbx_description
1 polymer ?
#
loop_
_entity_poly.entity_id
_entity_poly.type
_entity_poly.pdbx_seq_one_letter_code
_entity_poly.pdbx_strand_id
1 'polypeptide(L)'
;MKKIFAILVLFFISSFAFVLADDMRFIQVDNLLYSSKNENSKKMFAKIIDDINRQKNVEFIIFSGNNIAKPDREVLASFLKEAKKLNRPYYVILGNKDVNKAKDLSKKDYMKIVSKKNRAHKRVSEPNYVFIKKGMVFIVVDGSKDVIPTSMGYYRAETLDWLEEQLNKYADKKIVILQHFPLVPPAKKESRYTFKADEYLELLKNHNNVLAVISGHFGVNKEVEVDNILHISTAAAPKYKIIDILDYKSEKPTFWSIDRQ
;
A
#
# COMPACT_ATOMS: atom_id res chain seq x y z
N MET A 1 78.89 0.01 -9.04
CA MET A 1 77.88 0.09 -7.96
C MET A 1 76.54 0.54 -8.58
N LYS A 2 75.60 -0.40 -8.79
CA LYS A 2 74.28 -0.11 -9.39
C LYS A 2 73.30 0.14 -8.23
N LYS A 3 72.76 1.35 -8.16
CA LYS A 3 71.73 1.70 -7.19
C LYS A 3 70.36 1.21 -7.74
N ILE A 4 69.74 0.26 -7.05
CA ILE A 4 68.37 -0.22 -7.32
C ILE A 4 67.44 0.74 -6.63
N PHE A 5 66.63 1.47 -7.42
CA PHE A 5 65.49 2.28 -6.93
C PHE A 5 64.31 1.35 -6.76
N ALA A 6 63.91 1.08 -5.54
CA ALA A 6 62.64 0.38 -5.25
C ALA A 6 61.51 1.40 -5.29
N ILE A 7 60.63 1.28 -6.27
CA ILE A 7 59.38 2.06 -6.36
C ILE A 7 58.33 1.36 -5.49
N LEU A 8 57.99 1.97 -4.37
CA LEU A 8 56.91 1.54 -3.48
C LEU A 8 55.57 2.01 -4.08
N VAL A 9 54.85 1.11 -4.73
CA VAL A 9 53.48 1.38 -5.19
C VAL A 9 52.53 1.18 -4.02
N LEU A 10 52.11 2.29 -3.40
CA LEU A 10 51.03 2.31 -2.42
C LEU A 10 49.69 2.13 -3.14
N PHE A 11 49.13 0.92 -3.08
CA PHE A 11 47.76 0.68 -3.42
C PHE A 11 46.85 1.30 -2.37
N PHE A 12 46.27 2.45 -2.67
CA PHE A 12 45.15 2.98 -1.93
C PHE A 12 43.91 2.12 -2.30
N ILE A 13 43.62 1.10 -1.50
CA ILE A 13 42.35 0.43 -1.51
C ILE A 13 41.38 1.41 -0.83
N SER A 14 40.73 2.25 -1.63
CA SER A 14 39.54 2.97 -1.15
C SER A 14 38.49 1.93 -0.84
N SER A 15 38.36 1.56 0.42
CA SER A 15 37.20 0.83 0.92
C SER A 15 35.97 1.72 0.69
N PHE A 16 35.36 1.60 -0.47
CA PHE A 16 33.97 2.00 -0.63
C PHE A 16 33.17 1.10 0.32
N ALA A 17 33.00 1.55 1.56
CA ALA A 17 31.90 1.07 2.36
C ALA A 17 30.64 1.40 1.56
N PHE A 18 30.08 0.41 0.84
CA PHE A 18 28.70 0.45 0.46
C PHE A 18 27.93 0.53 1.78
N VAL A 19 27.63 1.73 2.21
CA VAL A 19 26.55 1.95 3.15
C VAL A 19 25.34 1.35 2.43
N LEU A 20 24.92 0.15 2.86
CA LEU A 20 23.67 -0.41 2.43
C LEU A 20 22.64 0.64 2.84
N ALA A 21 22.16 1.41 1.88
CA ALA A 21 21.14 2.38 2.12
C ALA A 21 19.99 1.64 2.81
N ASP A 22 19.49 2.19 3.90
CA ASP A 22 18.36 1.64 4.64
C ASP A 22 17.11 1.88 3.82
N ASP A 23 16.96 1.10 2.73
CA ASP A 23 15.85 1.20 1.80
C ASP A 23 14.72 0.25 2.18
N MET A 24 13.50 0.66 1.93
CA MET A 24 12.31 -0.17 2.08
C MET A 24 11.57 -0.26 0.76
N ARG A 25 11.38 -1.46 0.26
CA ARG A 25 10.61 -1.74 -0.96
C ARG A 25 9.33 -2.46 -0.62
N PHE A 26 8.21 -2.01 -1.18
CA PHE A 26 6.95 -2.74 -1.16
C PHE A 26 6.21 -2.58 -2.49
N ILE A 27 5.18 -3.40 -2.70
CA ILE A 27 4.43 -3.44 -3.95
C ILE A 27 2.97 -3.13 -3.67
N GLN A 28 2.38 -2.26 -4.50
CA GLN A 28 0.95 -1.98 -4.50
C GLN A 28 0.29 -2.57 -5.74
N VAL A 29 -0.76 -3.37 -5.52
CA VAL A 29 -1.67 -3.89 -6.54
C VAL A 29 -3.04 -3.27 -6.29
N ASP A 30 -3.56 -2.54 -7.27
CA ASP A 30 -4.86 -1.86 -7.15
C ASP A 30 -5.89 -2.45 -8.10
N ASN A 31 -7.17 -2.41 -7.70
CA ASN A 31 -8.29 -2.80 -8.56
C ASN A 31 -8.08 -4.16 -9.27
N LEU A 32 -7.65 -5.17 -8.53
CA LEU A 32 -7.41 -6.52 -9.06
C LEU A 32 -8.69 -7.14 -9.64
N LEU A 33 -9.84 -6.87 -9.00
CA LEU A 33 -11.15 -7.35 -9.42
C LEU A 33 -11.16 -8.86 -9.67
N TYR A 34 -10.52 -9.63 -8.78
CA TYR A 34 -10.41 -11.07 -8.92
C TYR A 34 -11.77 -11.77 -8.98
N SER A 35 -11.89 -12.71 -9.90
CA SER A 35 -13.08 -13.57 -10.03
C SER A 35 -12.68 -15.03 -10.20
N SER A 36 -13.15 -15.87 -9.26
CA SER A 36 -12.90 -17.33 -9.31
C SER A 36 -13.62 -18.04 -10.44
N LYS A 37 -14.65 -17.40 -11.03
CA LYS A 37 -15.44 -17.93 -12.16
C LYS A 37 -14.93 -17.47 -13.52
N ASN A 38 -13.90 -16.62 -13.58
CA ASN A 38 -13.31 -16.10 -14.81
C ASN A 38 -11.87 -16.57 -14.95
N GLU A 39 -11.63 -17.45 -15.93
CA GLU A 39 -10.29 -18.03 -16.18
C GLU A 39 -9.24 -16.96 -16.54
N ASN A 40 -9.62 -15.89 -17.26
CA ASN A 40 -8.69 -14.81 -17.57
C ASN A 40 -8.29 -14.06 -16.30
N SER A 41 -9.22 -13.84 -15.37
CA SER A 41 -8.93 -13.24 -14.07
C SER A 41 -7.96 -14.10 -13.24
N LYS A 42 -8.15 -15.42 -13.23
CA LYS A 42 -7.24 -16.34 -12.54
C LYS A 42 -5.85 -16.33 -13.16
N LYS A 43 -5.76 -16.42 -14.49
CA LYS A 43 -4.48 -16.37 -15.22
C LYS A 43 -3.75 -15.05 -15.00
N MET A 44 -4.50 -13.93 -15.05
CA MET A 44 -3.96 -12.60 -14.77
C MET A 44 -3.37 -12.53 -13.36
N PHE A 45 -4.10 -12.99 -12.35
CA PHE A 45 -3.62 -12.94 -10.98
C PHE A 45 -2.42 -13.87 -10.75
N ALA A 46 -2.44 -15.07 -11.32
CA ALA A 46 -1.29 -15.97 -11.27
C ALA A 46 -0.03 -15.32 -11.87
N LYS A 47 -0.16 -14.67 -13.04
CA LYS A 47 0.96 -13.94 -13.67
C LYS A 47 1.48 -12.80 -12.78
N ILE A 48 0.60 -12.04 -12.15
CA ILE A 48 0.98 -10.97 -11.20
C ILE A 48 1.76 -11.57 -10.02
N ILE A 49 1.27 -12.67 -9.43
CA ILE A 49 1.95 -13.35 -8.32
C ILE A 49 3.34 -13.83 -8.74
N ASP A 50 3.46 -14.48 -9.89
CA ASP A 50 4.74 -14.97 -10.40
C ASP A 50 5.73 -13.82 -10.66
N ASP A 51 5.24 -12.72 -11.19
CA ASP A 51 6.06 -11.54 -11.45
C ASP A 51 6.51 -10.85 -10.15
N ILE A 52 5.61 -10.66 -9.20
CA ILE A 52 5.93 -10.13 -7.87
C ILE A 52 6.94 -11.02 -7.14
N ASN A 53 6.79 -12.35 -7.21
CA ASN A 53 7.70 -13.29 -6.56
C ASN A 53 9.13 -13.24 -7.11
N ARG A 54 9.32 -12.75 -8.34
CA ARG A 54 10.66 -12.51 -8.93
C ARG A 54 11.29 -11.20 -8.46
N GLN A 55 10.51 -10.26 -7.90
CA GLN A 55 11.04 -9.00 -7.40
C GLN A 55 11.91 -9.22 -6.16
N LYS A 56 13.08 -8.58 -6.12
CA LYS A 56 14.02 -8.68 -5.00
C LYS A 56 13.75 -7.61 -3.94
N ASN A 57 14.12 -7.93 -2.70
CA ASN A 57 14.10 -7.02 -1.56
C ASN A 57 12.71 -6.44 -1.21
N VAL A 58 11.63 -7.13 -1.59
CA VAL A 58 10.27 -6.72 -1.25
C VAL A 58 9.95 -7.12 0.19
N GLU A 59 9.54 -6.15 1.01
CA GLU A 59 9.19 -6.35 2.41
C GLU A 59 7.74 -6.86 2.57
N PHE A 60 6.82 -6.33 1.77
CA PHE A 60 5.41 -6.71 1.78
C PHE A 60 4.70 -6.27 0.50
N ILE A 61 3.47 -6.77 0.32
CA ILE A 61 2.57 -6.39 -0.77
C ILE A 61 1.30 -5.76 -0.18
N ILE A 62 0.76 -4.74 -0.84
CA ILE A 62 -0.53 -4.13 -0.54
C ILE A 62 -1.50 -4.42 -1.68
N PHE A 63 -2.64 -5.02 -1.37
CA PHE A 63 -3.81 -5.01 -2.23
C PHE A 63 -4.69 -3.83 -1.81
N SER A 64 -4.68 -2.75 -2.59
CA SER A 64 -5.20 -1.45 -2.18
C SER A 64 -6.70 -1.24 -2.48
N GLY A 65 -7.46 -2.32 -2.49
CA GLY A 65 -8.93 -2.29 -2.62
C GLY A 65 -9.44 -2.74 -3.98
N ASN A 66 -10.75 -3.06 -4.01
CA ASN A 66 -11.38 -3.73 -5.13
C ASN A 66 -10.64 -5.03 -5.49
N ASN A 67 -10.29 -5.79 -4.45
CA ASN A 67 -9.52 -7.03 -4.54
C ASN A 67 -10.30 -8.12 -5.25
N ILE A 68 -11.62 -8.15 -5.05
CA ILE A 68 -12.56 -9.07 -5.68
C ILE A 68 -13.54 -8.32 -6.56
N ALA A 69 -14.01 -8.96 -7.63
CA ALA A 69 -14.89 -8.34 -8.63
C ALA A 69 -16.28 -8.03 -8.08
N LYS A 70 -16.72 -8.78 -7.07
CA LYS A 70 -18.01 -8.62 -6.38
C LYS A 70 -17.92 -9.10 -4.94
N PRO A 71 -18.72 -8.56 -4.03
CA PRO A 71 -18.76 -8.99 -2.63
C PRO A 71 -19.38 -10.40 -2.53
N ASP A 72 -18.51 -11.40 -2.40
CA ASP A 72 -18.86 -12.82 -2.39
C ASP A 72 -17.82 -13.58 -1.55
N ARG A 73 -18.28 -14.37 -0.57
CA ARG A 73 -17.43 -15.09 0.38
C ARG A 73 -16.54 -16.14 -0.29
N GLU A 74 -17.06 -16.83 -1.30
CA GLU A 74 -16.31 -17.86 -2.03
C GLU A 74 -15.24 -17.24 -2.92
N VAL A 75 -15.57 -16.12 -3.58
CA VAL A 75 -14.61 -15.36 -4.38
C VAL A 75 -13.49 -14.82 -3.50
N LEU A 76 -13.82 -14.27 -2.32
CA LEU A 76 -12.83 -13.82 -1.34
C LEU A 76 -11.95 -14.98 -0.85
N ALA A 77 -12.54 -16.12 -0.52
CA ALA A 77 -11.80 -17.29 -0.08
C ALA A 77 -10.84 -17.80 -1.18
N SER A 78 -11.29 -17.77 -2.43
CA SER A 78 -10.48 -18.14 -3.59
C SER A 78 -9.34 -17.12 -3.84
N PHE A 79 -9.61 -15.82 -3.77
CA PHE A 79 -8.58 -14.78 -3.83
C PHE A 79 -7.49 -15.01 -2.79
N LEU A 80 -7.87 -15.23 -1.53
CA LEU A 80 -6.92 -15.48 -0.44
C LEU A 80 -6.14 -16.77 -0.62
N LYS A 81 -6.74 -17.81 -1.24
CA LYS A 81 -6.05 -19.06 -1.60
C LYS A 81 -4.96 -18.81 -2.64
N GLU A 82 -5.25 -18.02 -3.67
CA GLU A 82 -4.26 -17.65 -4.68
C GLU A 82 -3.17 -16.75 -4.09
N ALA A 83 -3.55 -15.72 -3.34
CA ALA A 83 -2.61 -14.77 -2.70
C ALA A 83 -1.62 -15.44 -1.74
N LYS A 84 -1.94 -16.63 -1.18
CA LYS A 84 -1.00 -17.43 -0.38
C LYS A 84 0.23 -17.90 -1.15
N LYS A 85 0.20 -17.87 -2.48
CA LYS A 85 1.35 -18.22 -3.34
C LYS A 85 2.41 -17.11 -3.38
N LEU A 86 2.09 -15.92 -2.85
CA LEU A 86 3.08 -14.85 -2.65
C LEU A 86 4.11 -15.29 -1.61
N ASN A 87 5.38 -15.09 -1.91
CA ASN A 87 6.51 -15.42 -1.03
C ASN A 87 6.81 -14.33 0.01
N ARG A 88 6.00 -13.27 0.06
CA ARG A 88 6.09 -12.16 1.01
C ARG A 88 4.76 -11.94 1.73
N PRO A 89 4.78 -11.33 2.93
CA PRO A 89 3.55 -10.92 3.60
C PRO A 89 2.74 -9.97 2.71
N TYR A 90 1.41 -10.08 2.75
CA TYR A 90 0.55 -9.13 2.06
C TYR A 90 -0.53 -8.60 3.00
N TYR A 91 -0.96 -7.39 2.75
CA TYR A 91 -2.03 -6.70 3.46
C TYR A 91 -3.15 -6.33 2.50
N VAL A 92 -4.39 -6.27 2.99
CA VAL A 92 -5.55 -5.92 2.17
C VAL A 92 -6.22 -4.67 2.70
N ILE A 93 -6.62 -3.81 1.80
CA ILE A 93 -7.43 -2.62 2.04
C ILE A 93 -8.77 -2.86 1.37
N LEU A 94 -9.85 -2.36 1.94
CA LEU A 94 -11.17 -2.46 1.35
C LEU A 94 -11.39 -1.38 0.28
N GLY A 95 -11.95 -1.80 -0.86
CA GLY A 95 -12.52 -0.90 -1.85
C GLY A 95 -14.04 -1.02 -1.91
N ASN A 96 -14.67 -0.15 -2.69
CA ASN A 96 -16.13 -0.11 -2.78
C ASN A 96 -16.81 -1.35 -3.41
N LYS A 97 -16.02 -2.21 -4.05
CA LYS A 97 -16.54 -3.47 -4.64
C LYS A 97 -16.31 -4.69 -3.76
N ASP A 98 -15.50 -4.57 -2.70
CA ASP A 98 -15.14 -5.71 -1.86
C ASP A 98 -16.23 -6.12 -0.89
N VAL A 99 -17.08 -5.19 -0.49
CA VAL A 99 -18.07 -5.37 0.57
C VAL A 99 -19.46 -4.87 0.18
N ASN A 100 -20.47 -5.61 0.62
CA ASN A 100 -21.88 -5.21 0.55
C ASN A 100 -22.68 -6.07 1.53
N LYS A 101 -23.24 -5.46 2.56
CA LYS A 101 -23.99 -6.15 3.61
C LYS A 101 -25.24 -6.84 3.06
N ALA A 102 -25.90 -6.25 2.06
CA ALA A 102 -27.06 -6.86 1.40
C ALA A 102 -26.70 -8.08 0.53
N LYS A 103 -25.42 -8.30 0.24
CA LYS A 103 -24.88 -9.49 -0.46
C LYS A 103 -24.11 -10.42 0.48
N ASP A 104 -24.45 -10.40 1.74
CA ASP A 104 -23.89 -11.25 2.81
C ASP A 104 -22.36 -11.18 2.96
N LEU A 105 -21.76 -10.04 2.64
CA LEU A 105 -20.33 -9.78 2.90
C LEU A 105 -20.15 -8.36 3.44
N SER A 106 -20.35 -8.21 4.76
CA SER A 106 -20.04 -6.97 5.47
C SER A 106 -18.52 -6.75 5.60
N LYS A 107 -18.10 -5.53 5.97
CA LYS A 107 -16.70 -5.24 6.31
C LYS A 107 -16.18 -6.19 7.39
N LYS A 108 -16.95 -6.38 8.46
CA LYS A 108 -16.61 -7.28 9.57
C LYS A 108 -16.41 -8.72 9.09
N ASP A 109 -17.29 -9.22 8.21
CA ASP A 109 -17.16 -10.58 7.67
C ASP A 109 -15.94 -10.72 6.77
N TYR A 110 -15.71 -9.73 5.90
CA TYR A 110 -14.52 -9.68 5.03
C TYR A 110 -13.25 -9.77 5.88
N MET A 111 -13.09 -8.89 6.87
CA MET A 111 -11.90 -8.86 7.72
C MET A 111 -11.76 -10.12 8.56
N LYS A 112 -12.85 -10.69 9.06
CA LYS A 112 -12.85 -11.98 9.76
C LYS A 112 -12.37 -13.14 8.89
N ILE A 113 -12.75 -13.17 7.60
CA ILE A 113 -12.28 -14.18 6.64
C ILE A 113 -10.78 -13.97 6.36
N VAL A 114 -10.36 -12.73 6.14
CA VAL A 114 -8.96 -12.37 5.90
C VAL A 114 -8.10 -12.75 7.10
N SER A 115 -8.48 -12.38 8.31
CA SER A 115 -7.70 -12.67 9.53
C SER A 115 -7.48 -14.17 9.77
N LYS A 116 -8.46 -15.00 9.39
CA LYS A 116 -8.34 -16.47 9.48
C LYS A 116 -7.43 -17.09 8.40
N LYS A 117 -7.34 -16.47 7.24
CA LYS A 117 -6.68 -17.06 6.06
C LYS A 117 -5.35 -16.39 5.71
N ASN A 118 -5.09 -15.18 6.18
CA ASN A 118 -3.87 -14.42 5.92
C ASN A 118 -3.06 -14.24 7.21
N ARG A 119 -1.86 -14.79 7.24
CA ARG A 119 -0.98 -14.77 8.42
C ARG A 119 -0.60 -13.35 8.85
N ALA A 120 -0.42 -12.42 7.91
CA ALA A 120 -0.11 -11.02 8.22
C ALA A 120 -1.27 -10.30 8.93
N HIS A 121 -2.50 -10.77 8.71
CA HIS A 121 -3.73 -10.25 9.34
C HIS A 121 -4.21 -11.05 10.56
N LYS A 122 -3.44 -11.98 11.10
CA LYS A 122 -3.91 -12.87 12.17
C LYS A 122 -4.51 -12.14 13.38
N ARG A 123 -4.10 -10.89 13.62
CA ARG A 123 -4.59 -10.05 14.73
C ARG A 123 -5.35 -8.81 14.23
N VAL A 124 -5.67 -8.74 12.95
CA VAL A 124 -6.35 -7.60 12.33
C VAL A 124 -7.76 -8.04 11.98
N SER A 125 -8.75 -7.58 12.74
CA SER A 125 -10.18 -7.86 12.53
C SER A 125 -10.97 -6.66 12.06
N GLU A 126 -10.38 -5.47 12.12
CA GLU A 126 -11.00 -4.22 11.74
C GLU A 126 -10.47 -3.70 10.39
N PRO A 127 -11.28 -2.95 9.62
CA PRO A 127 -10.86 -2.38 8.35
C PRO A 127 -9.82 -1.25 8.49
N ASN A 128 -9.85 -0.53 9.61
CA ASN A 128 -8.82 0.42 10.00
C ASN A 128 -7.80 -0.30 10.87
N TYR A 129 -6.54 -0.27 10.50
CA TYR A 129 -5.50 -0.94 11.28
C TYR A 129 -4.11 -0.35 11.04
N VAL A 130 -3.19 -0.68 11.92
CA VAL A 130 -1.79 -0.24 11.86
C VAL A 130 -0.88 -1.46 11.81
N PHE A 131 0.18 -1.38 11.02
CA PHE A 131 1.30 -2.30 11.09
C PHE A 131 2.62 -1.55 10.99
N ILE A 132 3.70 -2.16 11.50
CA ILE A 132 5.03 -1.54 11.54
C ILE A 132 5.98 -2.43 10.74
N LYS A 133 6.80 -1.80 9.90
CA LYS A 133 7.90 -2.43 9.16
C LYS A 133 9.15 -1.58 9.26
N LYS A 134 10.27 -2.19 9.67
CA LYS A 134 11.55 -1.51 9.81
C LYS A 134 11.48 -0.19 10.60
N GLY A 135 10.56 -0.09 11.58
CA GLY A 135 10.38 1.11 12.39
C GLY A 135 9.47 2.18 11.79
N MET A 136 9.08 2.07 10.52
CA MET A 136 8.05 2.92 9.91
C MET A 136 6.65 2.40 10.22
N VAL A 137 5.72 3.30 10.40
CA VAL A 137 4.31 3.03 10.70
C VAL A 137 3.49 3.13 9.43
N PHE A 138 2.70 2.11 9.15
CA PHE A 138 1.74 2.08 8.06
C PHE A 138 0.34 2.06 8.65
N ILE A 139 -0.45 3.09 8.35
CA ILE A 139 -1.84 3.22 8.83
C ILE A 139 -2.78 2.96 7.67
N VAL A 140 -3.58 1.91 7.78
CA VAL A 140 -4.62 1.60 6.80
C VAL A 140 -5.92 2.27 7.22
N VAL A 141 -6.49 3.09 6.34
CA VAL A 141 -7.71 3.85 6.60
C VAL A 141 -8.79 3.48 5.58
N ASP A 142 -9.93 3.05 6.08
CA ASP A 142 -11.05 2.56 5.26
C ASP A 142 -12.10 3.65 5.02
N GLY A 143 -12.27 4.01 3.75
CA GLY A 143 -13.31 4.92 3.28
C GLY A 143 -14.46 4.23 2.54
N SER A 144 -14.55 2.88 2.56
CA SER A 144 -15.63 2.15 1.89
C SER A 144 -16.94 2.18 2.68
N LYS A 145 -18.06 1.87 2.02
CA LYS A 145 -19.38 1.67 2.63
C LYS A 145 -19.90 0.28 2.28
N ASP A 146 -20.43 -0.45 3.26
CA ASP A 146 -20.98 -1.80 3.05
C ASP A 146 -22.50 -1.89 3.15
N VAL A 147 -23.16 -0.85 3.66
CA VAL A 147 -24.65 -0.79 3.72
C VAL A 147 -25.21 -0.28 2.39
N ILE A 148 -24.72 0.88 1.94
CA ILE A 148 -25.05 1.45 0.62
C ILE A 148 -23.71 1.74 -0.07
N PRO A 149 -23.13 0.74 -0.77
CA PRO A 149 -21.87 0.94 -1.46
C PRO A 149 -21.97 2.02 -2.54
N THR A 150 -21.00 2.91 -2.58
CA THR A 150 -20.90 3.98 -3.57
C THR A 150 -19.50 3.96 -4.20
N SER A 151 -19.34 4.61 -5.34
CA SER A 151 -18.03 4.82 -5.94
C SER A 151 -17.26 5.99 -5.30
N MET A 152 -17.89 6.77 -4.43
CA MET A 152 -17.23 7.85 -3.67
C MET A 152 -16.61 7.29 -2.39
N GLY A 153 -15.41 7.76 -2.06
CA GLY A 153 -14.80 7.54 -0.76
C GLY A 153 -15.53 8.35 0.33
N TYR A 154 -15.64 7.77 1.53
CA TYR A 154 -16.23 8.46 2.67
C TYR A 154 -15.55 8.04 3.97
N TYR A 155 -14.77 8.94 4.51
CA TYR A 155 -14.14 8.78 5.82
C TYR A 155 -15.05 9.42 6.86
N ARG A 156 -15.63 8.61 7.75
CA ARG A 156 -16.55 9.07 8.80
C ARG A 156 -15.78 9.82 9.87
N ALA A 157 -16.47 10.63 10.65
CA ALA A 157 -15.88 11.33 11.78
C ALA A 157 -15.13 10.36 12.72
N GLU A 158 -15.78 9.25 13.09
CA GLU A 158 -15.17 8.25 13.98
C GLU A 158 -13.90 7.59 13.36
N THR A 159 -13.82 7.55 12.02
CA THR A 159 -12.61 7.07 11.32
C THR A 159 -11.50 8.13 11.38
N LEU A 160 -11.84 9.41 11.25
CA LEU A 160 -10.87 10.50 11.35
C LEU A 160 -10.40 10.67 12.80
N ASP A 161 -11.29 10.58 13.79
CA ASP A 161 -10.95 10.59 15.22
C ASP A 161 -9.95 9.46 15.55
N TRP A 162 -10.25 8.24 15.08
CA TRP A 162 -9.34 7.10 15.24
C TRP A 162 -7.99 7.34 14.55
N LEU A 163 -8.00 7.93 13.35
CA LEU A 163 -6.77 8.26 12.63
C LEU A 163 -5.94 9.27 13.43
N GLU A 164 -6.55 10.32 13.95
CA GLU A 164 -5.89 11.33 14.77
C GLU A 164 -5.26 10.71 16.03
N GLU A 165 -5.96 9.82 16.70
CA GLU A 165 -5.42 9.04 17.82
C GLU A 165 -4.16 8.26 17.40
N GLN A 166 -4.16 7.61 16.21
CA GLN A 166 -2.99 6.89 15.74
C GLN A 166 -1.84 7.83 15.35
N LEU A 167 -2.12 8.96 14.70
CA LEU A 167 -1.13 9.97 14.35
C LEU A 167 -0.44 10.52 15.60
N ASN A 168 -1.21 10.84 16.63
CA ASN A 168 -0.69 11.31 17.93
C ASN A 168 0.12 10.21 18.64
N LYS A 169 -0.37 8.97 18.64
CA LYS A 169 0.31 7.81 19.25
C LYS A 169 1.69 7.55 18.64
N TYR A 170 1.84 7.79 17.35
CA TYR A 170 3.07 7.54 16.60
C TYR A 170 3.75 8.83 16.15
N ALA A 171 3.60 9.93 16.92
CA ALA A 171 4.15 11.25 16.58
C ALA A 171 5.68 11.25 16.43
N ASP A 172 6.39 10.31 17.09
CA ASP A 172 7.83 10.11 16.99
C ASP A 172 8.27 9.20 15.84
N LYS A 173 7.35 8.68 15.03
CA LYS A 173 7.59 7.74 13.94
C LYS A 173 7.23 8.36 12.58
N LYS A 174 7.89 7.90 11.54
CA LYS A 174 7.50 8.19 10.16
C LYS A 174 6.29 7.37 9.78
N ILE A 175 5.30 8.02 9.18
CA ILE A 175 4.01 7.43 8.87
C ILE A 175 3.77 7.45 7.37
N VAL A 176 3.28 6.33 6.84
CA VAL A 176 2.69 6.20 5.50
C VAL A 176 1.24 5.77 5.65
N ILE A 177 0.32 6.53 5.07
CA ILE A 177 -1.10 6.20 5.06
C ILE A 177 -1.41 5.38 3.80
N LEU A 178 -2.16 4.31 3.98
CA LEU A 178 -2.58 3.40 2.93
C LEU A 178 -4.11 3.35 2.87
N GLN A 179 -4.69 3.65 1.71
CA GLN A 179 -6.14 3.72 1.56
C GLN A 179 -6.57 3.38 0.13
N HIS A 180 -7.86 3.16 -0.11
CA HIS A 180 -8.37 2.92 -1.46
C HIS A 180 -8.68 4.23 -2.20
N PHE A 181 -9.45 5.12 -1.57
CA PHE A 181 -9.93 6.35 -2.17
C PHE A 181 -8.92 7.48 -1.98
N PRO A 182 -8.45 8.12 -3.07
CA PRO A 182 -7.51 9.23 -2.97
C PRO A 182 -8.17 10.49 -2.40
N LEU A 183 -7.42 11.25 -1.60
CA LEU A 183 -7.82 12.59 -1.13
C LEU A 183 -7.63 13.62 -2.23
N VAL A 184 -6.51 13.51 -2.96
CA VAL A 184 -6.21 14.34 -4.12
C VAL A 184 -6.52 13.54 -5.38
N PRO A 185 -7.58 13.88 -6.13
CA PRO A 185 -8.00 13.10 -7.30
C PRO A 185 -6.93 13.08 -8.39
N PRO A 186 -6.52 11.89 -8.89
CA PRO A 186 -5.53 11.80 -9.94
C PRO A 186 -6.07 12.17 -11.33
N ALA A 187 -7.40 12.20 -11.48
CA ALA A 187 -8.10 12.54 -12.73
C ALA A 187 -9.47 13.15 -12.44
N LYS A 188 -10.02 13.88 -13.40
CA LYS A 188 -11.37 14.46 -13.30
C LYS A 188 -12.42 13.35 -13.46
N LYS A 189 -12.99 12.89 -12.35
CA LYS A 189 -14.12 11.96 -12.30
C LYS A 189 -14.85 12.10 -10.96
N GLU A 190 -15.71 13.10 -10.87
CA GLU A 190 -16.37 13.52 -9.62
C GLU A 190 -17.10 12.39 -8.89
N SER A 191 -17.72 11.45 -9.62
CA SER A 191 -18.38 10.29 -9.02
C SER A 191 -17.43 9.33 -8.26
N ARG A 192 -16.12 9.57 -8.33
CA ARG A 192 -15.09 8.80 -7.63
C ARG A 192 -14.33 9.61 -6.57
N TYR A 193 -14.67 10.87 -6.38
CA TYR A 193 -14.00 11.72 -5.41
C TYR A 193 -14.28 11.24 -3.97
N THR A 194 -13.41 11.59 -3.09
CA THR A 194 -13.62 11.44 -1.66
C THR A 194 -14.50 12.57 -1.17
N PHE A 195 -15.62 12.22 -0.55
CA PHE A 195 -16.52 13.21 0.06
C PHE A 195 -15.84 13.85 1.27
N LYS A 196 -15.86 15.19 1.34
CA LYS A 196 -15.24 15.99 2.39
C LYS A 196 -13.74 15.68 2.59
N ALA A 197 -13.02 15.53 1.48
CA ALA A 197 -11.58 15.25 1.53
C ALA A 197 -10.79 16.34 2.26
N ASP A 198 -11.29 17.57 2.24
CA ASP A 198 -10.63 18.72 2.85
C ASP A 198 -10.50 18.57 4.38
N GLU A 199 -11.50 17.99 5.06
CA GLU A 199 -11.44 17.72 6.50
C GLU A 199 -10.27 16.74 6.82
N TYR A 200 -10.09 15.73 5.99
CA TYR A 200 -9.00 14.78 6.17
C TYR A 200 -7.64 15.39 5.81
N LEU A 201 -7.55 16.17 4.75
CA LEU A 201 -6.31 16.86 4.37
C LEU A 201 -5.87 17.85 5.46
N GLU A 202 -6.81 18.60 6.06
CA GLU A 202 -6.49 19.51 7.16
C GLU A 202 -6.00 18.78 8.41
N LEU A 203 -6.57 17.60 8.72
CA LEU A 203 -6.06 16.74 9.79
C LEU A 203 -4.60 16.35 9.52
N LEU A 204 -4.27 15.90 8.30
CA LEU A 204 -2.92 15.46 7.96
C LEU A 204 -1.90 16.60 8.00
N LYS A 205 -2.28 17.79 7.61
CA LYS A 205 -1.42 18.99 7.60
C LYS A 205 -0.82 19.31 8.96
N ASN A 206 -1.51 18.93 10.03
CA ASN A 206 -1.04 19.14 11.40
C ASN A 206 -0.03 18.08 11.88
N HIS A 207 0.32 17.10 11.02
CA HIS A 207 1.20 15.97 11.36
C HIS A 207 2.38 15.85 10.39
N ASN A 208 3.47 16.57 10.67
CA ASN A 208 4.67 16.65 9.81
C ASN A 208 5.42 15.32 9.62
N ASN A 209 5.07 14.29 10.38
CA ASN A 209 5.66 12.95 10.30
C ASN A 209 4.90 12.02 9.32
N VAL A 210 3.80 12.48 8.72
CA VAL A 210 3.12 11.81 7.61
C VAL A 210 3.87 12.11 6.32
N LEU A 211 4.50 11.09 5.73
CA LEU A 211 5.34 11.25 4.55
C LEU A 211 4.55 11.10 3.25
N ALA A 212 3.61 10.17 3.23
CA ALA A 212 2.85 9.86 2.03
C ALA A 212 1.45 9.30 2.33
N VAL A 213 0.53 9.55 1.40
CA VAL A 213 -0.79 8.90 1.28
C VAL A 213 -0.80 8.10 -0.02
N ILE A 214 -0.90 6.78 0.09
CA ILE A 214 -0.89 5.87 -1.05
C ILE A 214 -2.30 5.32 -1.27
N SER A 215 -2.81 5.51 -2.48
CA SER A 215 -4.20 5.21 -2.84
C SER A 215 -4.31 4.49 -4.19
N GLY A 216 -5.52 4.03 -4.50
CA GLY A 216 -5.86 3.37 -5.76
C GLY A 216 -7.11 3.97 -6.40
N HIS A 217 -8.14 3.14 -6.60
CA HIS A 217 -9.50 3.46 -7.02
C HIS A 217 -9.67 3.96 -8.46
N PHE A 218 -8.91 4.98 -8.87
CA PHE A 218 -9.05 5.59 -10.19
C PHE A 218 -8.45 4.73 -11.32
N GLY A 219 -7.53 3.85 -11.01
CA GLY A 219 -6.81 3.04 -11.99
C GLY A 219 -5.82 3.86 -12.83
N VAL A 220 -5.32 4.96 -12.29
CA VAL A 220 -4.41 5.92 -12.94
C VAL A 220 -3.18 6.13 -12.07
N ASN A 221 -2.00 6.08 -12.67
CA ASN A 221 -0.76 6.46 -12.00
C ASN A 221 -0.65 7.98 -11.93
N LYS A 222 -0.47 8.52 -10.73
CA LYS A 222 -0.17 9.94 -10.50
C LYS A 222 0.52 10.10 -9.16
N GLU A 223 1.46 11.02 -9.12
CA GLU A 223 2.13 11.46 -7.92
C GLU A 223 2.03 12.99 -7.85
N VAL A 224 1.68 13.50 -6.69
CA VAL A 224 1.56 14.93 -6.43
C VAL A 224 1.84 15.19 -4.96
N GLU A 225 2.55 16.27 -4.68
CA GLU A 225 2.81 16.73 -3.32
C GLU A 225 1.81 17.84 -2.94
N VAL A 226 1.19 17.68 -1.78
CA VAL A 226 0.27 18.67 -1.18
C VAL A 226 0.65 18.78 0.30
N ASP A 227 0.89 19.99 0.78
CA ASP A 227 1.28 20.29 2.16
C ASP A 227 2.46 19.41 2.66
N ASN A 228 3.49 19.22 1.83
CA ASN A 228 4.67 18.36 2.06
C ASN A 228 4.35 16.86 2.24
N ILE A 229 3.17 16.42 1.87
CA ILE A 229 2.76 15.02 1.87
C ILE A 229 2.66 14.54 0.43
N LEU A 230 3.35 13.43 0.12
CA LEU A 230 3.31 12.82 -1.21
C LEU A 230 2.05 11.97 -1.37
N HIS A 231 1.19 12.33 -2.32
CA HIS A 231 0.01 11.56 -2.70
C HIS A 231 0.32 10.69 -3.93
N ILE A 232 0.28 9.37 -3.75
CA ILE A 232 0.55 8.38 -4.80
C ILE A 232 -0.75 7.66 -5.15
N SER A 233 -1.10 7.66 -6.44
CA SER A 233 -2.15 6.80 -7.01
C SER A 233 -1.55 5.77 -7.94
N THR A 234 -2.14 4.57 -7.96
CA THR A 234 -1.66 3.43 -8.75
C THR A 234 -2.68 2.99 -9.79
N ALA A 235 -2.17 2.62 -10.98
CA ALA A 235 -2.98 2.06 -12.06
C ALA A 235 -3.58 0.71 -11.65
N ALA A 236 -4.74 0.36 -12.25
CA ALA A 236 -5.41 -0.91 -12.01
C ALA A 236 -4.61 -2.10 -12.54
N ALA A 237 -4.77 -3.27 -11.90
CA ALA A 237 -4.25 -4.53 -12.42
C ALA A 237 -4.68 -4.76 -13.89
N PRO A 238 -3.84 -5.40 -14.73
CA PRO A 238 -2.66 -6.18 -14.37
C PRO A 238 -1.41 -5.38 -13.99
N LYS A 239 -1.44 -4.07 -14.14
CA LYS A 239 -0.35 -3.19 -13.69
C LYS A 239 -0.26 -3.18 -12.17
N TYR A 240 0.95 -2.95 -11.68
CA TYR A 240 1.21 -2.73 -10.26
C TYR A 240 2.36 -1.73 -10.09
N LYS A 241 2.50 -1.18 -8.90
CA LYS A 241 3.54 -0.20 -8.58
C LYS A 241 4.52 -0.79 -7.57
N ILE A 242 5.81 -0.71 -7.86
CA ILE A 242 6.87 -0.92 -6.88
C ILE A 242 7.15 0.44 -6.25
N ILE A 243 7.16 0.51 -4.95
CA ILE A 243 7.44 1.73 -4.20
C ILE A 243 8.67 1.48 -3.33
N ASP A 244 9.70 2.28 -3.54
CA ASP A 244 10.91 2.32 -2.75
C ASP A 244 10.89 3.57 -1.89
N ILE A 245 11.14 3.41 -0.61
CA ILE A 245 11.44 4.50 0.31
C ILE A 245 12.93 4.42 0.57
N LEU A 246 13.67 5.31 -0.07
CA LEU A 246 15.12 5.36 0.01
C LEU A 246 15.53 6.07 1.29
N ASP A 247 16.54 5.52 1.94
CA ASP A 247 17.11 6.06 3.18
C ASP A 247 16.02 6.38 4.23
N TYR A 248 15.14 5.40 4.46
CA TYR A 248 13.94 5.57 5.29
C TYR A 248 14.24 5.98 6.74
N LYS A 249 15.50 5.83 7.21
CA LYS A 249 15.95 6.31 8.52
C LYS A 249 16.33 7.78 8.52
N SER A 250 16.64 8.37 7.37
CA SER A 250 17.00 9.79 7.27
C SER A 250 15.84 10.68 7.70
N GLU A 251 16.11 11.92 8.04
CA GLU A 251 15.08 12.90 8.41
C GLU A 251 14.06 13.11 7.29
N LYS A 252 14.51 13.10 6.02
CA LYS A 252 13.69 13.27 4.82
C LYS A 252 13.91 12.11 3.84
N PRO A 253 13.20 10.98 3.98
CA PRO A 253 13.28 9.87 3.05
C PRO A 253 12.79 10.26 1.66
N THR A 254 13.38 9.66 0.64
CA THR A 254 12.96 9.87 -0.74
C THR A 254 12.08 8.70 -1.21
N PHE A 255 10.95 9.02 -1.82
CA PHE A 255 10.10 8.03 -2.47
C PHE A 255 10.49 7.89 -3.94
N TRP A 256 10.60 6.66 -4.37
CA TRP A 256 10.80 6.30 -5.77
C TRP A 256 9.78 5.26 -6.17
N SER A 257 9.12 5.43 -7.30
CA SER A 257 8.12 4.47 -7.75
C SER A 257 8.39 3.98 -9.18
N ILE A 258 8.09 2.70 -9.42
CA ILE A 258 8.26 2.05 -10.72
C ILE A 258 6.93 1.38 -11.09
N ASP A 259 6.36 1.78 -12.23
CA ASP A 259 5.19 1.14 -12.79
C ASP A 259 5.58 -0.14 -13.54
N ARG A 260 4.88 -1.24 -13.23
CA ARG A 260 5.05 -2.54 -13.89
C ARG A 260 3.79 -2.91 -14.67
N GLN A 261 3.99 -3.66 -15.76
CA GLN A 261 2.91 -4.13 -16.63
C GLN A 261 2.79 -5.66 -16.60
#